data_1fa77f15414aee0059f5bc2e09802e5b
#
_entry.id   1fa77f15414aee0059f5bc2e09802e5b
#
_cell.length_a   1.000
_cell.length_b   1.000
_cell.length_c   1.000
_cell.angle_alpha   90.00
_cell.angle_beta   90.00
_cell.angle_gamma   90.00
#
_symmetry.space_group_name_H-M   'P 1'
#
loop_
_entity.id
_entity.type
_entity.pdbx_description
1 polymer ?
#
loop_
_entity_poly.entity_id
_entity_poly.type
_entity_poly.pdbx_seq_one_letter_code
_entity_poly.pdbx_strand_id
1 'polypeptide(L)'
;MSTGHVEYASLNGTHIFKLIGEVRAQSCISLDKLLSKIEQQSNVVGAIVDLTQTTFIDSTVLGVLAKLGLKLKQIHHIQAVMLSTNPDITTLANSMGLGQVFVILNYCGDPKVCTLELMEEHISHNTMLT
;
A
#
# COMPACT_ATOMS: atom_id res chain seq x y z
N MET A 1 23.30 0.05 9.68
CA MET A 1 21.95 -0.47 9.97
C MET A 1 20.95 0.10 9.00
N SER A 2 20.26 -0.76 8.28
CA SER A 2 19.22 -0.27 7.40
C SER A 2 17.99 0.03 8.23
N THR A 3 17.66 1.30 8.34
CA THR A 3 16.37 1.70 8.87
C THR A 3 15.40 1.74 7.70
N GLY A 4 14.20 1.21 7.93
CA GLY A 4 13.16 1.27 6.93
C GLY A 4 12.67 2.70 6.72
N HIS A 5 12.16 2.96 5.53
CA HIS A 5 11.55 4.26 5.22
C HIS A 5 10.35 4.07 4.30
N VAL A 6 9.52 5.09 4.25
CA VAL A 6 8.32 5.10 3.43
C VAL A 6 8.49 6.15 2.35
N GLU A 7 8.29 5.73 1.11
CA GLU A 7 8.23 6.65 -0.04
C GLU A 7 6.78 6.77 -0.49
N TYR A 8 6.38 7.96 -0.87
CA TYR A 8 5.02 8.23 -1.29
C TYR A 8 5.01 8.97 -2.61
N ALA A 9 4.09 8.57 -3.49
CA ALA A 9 3.85 9.25 -4.75
C ALA A 9 2.35 9.22 -5.05
N SER A 10 1.90 10.16 -5.85
CA SER A 10 0.53 10.13 -6.34
C SER A 10 0.50 10.53 -7.81
N LEU A 11 -0.39 9.92 -8.57
CA LEU A 11 -0.59 10.22 -9.98
C LEU A 11 -2.07 10.04 -10.32
N ASN A 12 -2.71 11.12 -10.74
CA ASN A 12 -4.11 11.12 -11.19
C ASN A 12 -5.07 10.48 -10.18
N GLY A 13 -4.84 10.74 -8.88
CA GLY A 13 -5.70 10.23 -7.82
C GLY A 13 -5.35 8.83 -7.32
N THR A 14 -4.35 8.18 -7.91
CA THR A 14 -3.81 6.92 -7.40
C THR A 14 -2.62 7.22 -6.48
N HIS A 15 -2.68 6.72 -5.25
CA HIS A 15 -1.68 6.94 -4.22
C HIS A 15 -0.83 5.69 -4.04
N ILE A 16 0.49 5.85 -4.00
CA ILE A 16 1.42 4.74 -3.87
C ILE A 16 2.26 4.94 -2.63
N PHE A 17 2.27 3.95 -1.76
CA PHE A 17 3.07 3.90 -0.55
C PHE A 17 4.08 2.78 -0.71
N LYS A 18 5.35 3.13 -0.78
CA LYS A 18 6.42 2.16 -0.92
C LYS A 18 7.15 2.06 0.42
N LEU A 19 7.14 0.88 1.01
CA LEU A 19 7.80 0.62 2.27
C LEU A 19 9.08 -0.16 1.98
N ILE A 20 10.23 0.38 2.40
CA ILE A 20 11.54 -0.14 2.03
C ILE A 20 12.32 -0.51 3.28
N GLY A 21 12.95 -1.69 3.25
CA GLY A 21 13.82 -2.16 4.32
C GLY A 21 13.07 -2.72 5.51
N GLU A 22 13.59 -2.51 6.71
CA GLU A 22 12.96 -2.94 7.96
C GLU A 22 11.99 -1.86 8.44
N VAL A 23 10.70 -2.12 8.30
CA VAL A 23 9.66 -1.16 8.62
C VAL A 23 9.08 -1.49 9.99
N ARG A 24 9.35 -0.64 10.97
CA ARG A 24 8.98 -0.83 12.37
C ARG A 24 8.08 0.30 12.85
N ALA A 25 7.67 0.22 14.10
CA ALA A 25 6.76 1.18 14.70
C ALA A 25 7.21 2.64 14.56
N GLN A 26 8.52 2.90 14.50
CA GLN A 26 9.04 4.25 14.30
C GLN A 26 8.59 4.87 12.97
N SER A 27 8.29 4.04 11.97
CA SER A 27 7.81 4.51 10.66
C SER A 27 6.33 4.90 10.69
N CYS A 28 5.60 4.52 11.75
CA CYS A 28 4.16 4.75 11.83
C CYS A 28 3.79 6.23 11.89
N ILE A 29 4.65 7.08 12.44
CA ILE A 29 4.37 8.52 12.54
C ILE A 29 4.23 9.12 11.15
N SER A 30 5.18 8.84 10.25
CA SER A 30 5.13 9.33 8.87
C SER A 30 3.95 8.74 8.12
N LEU A 31 3.69 7.46 8.34
CA LEU A 31 2.60 6.77 7.71
C LEU A 31 1.24 7.35 8.15
N ASP A 32 1.06 7.57 9.45
CA ASP A 32 -0.17 8.20 9.98
C ASP A 32 -0.41 9.58 9.38
N LYS A 33 0.64 10.38 9.19
CA LYS A 33 0.51 11.69 8.56
C LYS A 33 0.04 11.58 7.12
N LEU A 34 0.56 10.62 6.36
CA LEU A 34 0.14 10.37 4.99
C LEU A 34 -1.31 9.91 4.94
N LEU A 35 -1.72 9.04 5.87
CA LEU A 35 -3.10 8.58 5.96
C LEU A 35 -4.08 9.72 6.18
N SER A 36 -3.75 10.63 7.10
CA SER A 36 -4.58 11.79 7.37
C SER A 36 -4.76 12.67 6.15
N LYS A 37 -3.72 12.85 5.35
CA LYS A 37 -3.80 13.61 4.10
C LYS A 37 -4.76 12.96 3.10
N ILE A 38 -4.71 11.65 2.97
CA ILE A 38 -5.54 10.91 2.01
C ILE A 38 -7.01 10.94 2.41
N GLU A 39 -7.30 10.84 3.70
CA GLU A 39 -8.67 10.93 4.19
C GLU A 39 -9.35 12.24 3.80
N GLN A 40 -8.58 13.32 3.70
CA GLN A 40 -9.09 14.64 3.40
C GLN A 40 -9.17 14.94 1.90
N GLN A 41 -8.59 14.11 1.06
CA GLN A 41 -8.61 14.34 -0.39
C GLN A 41 -9.92 13.85 -0.99
N SER A 42 -10.42 14.58 -1.99
CA SER A 42 -11.69 14.28 -2.62
C SER A 42 -11.61 13.39 -3.85
N ASN A 43 -10.43 13.25 -4.46
CA ASN A 43 -10.26 12.56 -5.73
C ASN A 43 -9.34 11.34 -5.61
N VAL A 44 -9.58 10.49 -4.60
CA VAL A 44 -8.82 9.25 -4.46
C VAL A 44 -9.50 8.18 -5.30
N VAL A 45 -8.81 7.70 -6.34
CA VAL A 45 -9.31 6.67 -7.24
C VAL A 45 -8.65 5.32 -7.05
N GLY A 46 -7.51 5.27 -6.37
CA GLY A 46 -6.82 4.03 -6.08
C GLY A 46 -5.71 4.21 -5.07
N ALA A 47 -5.26 3.11 -4.50
CA ALA A 47 -4.12 3.10 -3.58
C ALA A 47 -3.37 1.78 -3.71
N ILE A 48 -2.05 1.87 -3.72
CA ILE A 48 -1.15 0.72 -3.80
C ILE A 48 -0.16 0.81 -2.65
N VAL A 49 -0.09 -0.24 -1.85
CA VAL A 49 0.94 -0.40 -0.82
C VAL A 49 1.96 -1.40 -1.37
N ASP A 50 3.15 -0.92 -1.63
CA ASP A 50 4.22 -1.71 -2.24
C ASP A 50 5.18 -2.19 -1.15
N LEU A 51 5.14 -3.49 -0.87
CA LEU A 51 6.01 -4.16 0.09
C LEU A 51 7.08 -5.01 -0.62
N THR A 52 7.30 -4.79 -1.92
CA THR A 52 8.24 -5.61 -2.68
C THR A 52 9.70 -5.42 -2.26
N GLN A 53 10.03 -4.28 -1.64
CA GLN A 53 11.35 -4.01 -1.11
C GLN A 53 11.39 -4.01 0.43
N THR A 54 10.35 -4.51 1.06
CA THR A 54 10.26 -4.64 2.51
C THR A 54 10.94 -5.93 2.93
N THR A 55 11.94 -5.82 3.81
CA THR A 55 12.67 -6.99 4.34
C THR A 55 12.09 -7.47 5.67
N PHE A 56 11.48 -6.57 6.42
CA PHE A 56 10.80 -6.87 7.67
C PHE A 56 9.68 -5.86 7.89
N ILE A 57 8.57 -6.32 8.44
CA ILE A 57 7.46 -5.44 8.82
C ILE A 57 6.89 -5.94 10.15
N ASP A 58 6.69 -5.05 11.12
CA ASP A 58 6.09 -5.48 12.37
C ASP A 58 4.56 -5.35 12.33
N SER A 59 3.91 -5.99 13.30
CA SER A 59 2.46 -6.04 13.34
C SER A 59 1.81 -4.67 13.58
N THR A 60 2.52 -3.75 14.24
CA THR A 60 2.02 -2.39 14.45
C THR A 60 1.86 -1.65 13.11
N VAL A 61 2.85 -1.78 12.23
CA VAL A 61 2.79 -1.18 10.89
C VAL A 61 1.67 -1.82 10.08
N LEU A 62 1.53 -3.13 10.12
CA LEU A 62 0.44 -3.82 9.43
C LEU A 62 -0.92 -3.37 9.95
N GLY A 63 -1.04 -3.11 11.25
CA GLY A 63 -2.26 -2.57 11.84
C GLY A 63 -2.60 -1.18 11.30
N VAL A 64 -1.60 -0.33 11.12
CA VAL A 64 -1.80 0.99 10.52
C VAL A 64 -2.24 0.86 9.06
N LEU A 65 -1.64 -0.06 8.31
CA LEU A 65 -2.03 -0.32 6.93
C LEU A 65 -3.47 -0.86 6.84
N ALA A 66 -3.86 -1.72 7.77
CA ALA A 66 -5.23 -2.22 7.82
C ALA A 66 -6.23 -1.06 8.02
N LYS A 67 -5.87 -0.12 8.88
CA LYS A 67 -6.67 1.08 9.11
C LYS A 67 -6.78 1.91 7.82
N LEU A 68 -5.70 2.06 7.09
CA LEU A 68 -5.70 2.73 5.78
C LEU A 68 -6.67 2.05 4.82
N GLY A 69 -6.55 0.74 4.64
CA GLY A 69 -7.40 -0.01 3.72
C GLY A 69 -8.88 0.12 4.07
N LEU A 70 -9.19 0.03 5.37
CA LEU A 70 -10.57 0.16 5.84
C LEU A 70 -11.13 1.56 5.55
N LYS A 71 -10.36 2.61 5.82
CA LYS A 71 -10.82 4.00 5.58
C LYS A 71 -10.98 4.30 4.10
N LEU A 72 -10.09 3.80 3.25
CA LEU A 72 -10.23 3.96 1.80
C LEU A 72 -11.52 3.30 1.31
N LYS A 73 -11.85 2.14 1.85
CA LYS A 73 -13.08 1.44 1.50
C LYS A 73 -14.32 2.20 1.98
N GLN A 74 -14.29 2.73 3.20
CA GLN A 74 -15.43 3.40 3.80
C GLN A 74 -15.65 4.82 3.24
N ILE A 75 -14.58 5.58 3.06
CA ILE A 75 -14.67 6.98 2.67
C ILE A 75 -14.69 7.16 1.15
N HIS A 76 -13.81 6.44 0.47
CA HIS A 76 -13.62 6.60 -0.98
C HIS A 76 -14.21 5.47 -1.81
N HIS A 77 -14.73 4.43 -1.17
CA HIS A 77 -15.35 3.27 -1.83
C HIS A 77 -14.40 2.57 -2.80
N ILE A 78 -13.10 2.52 -2.46
CA ILE A 78 -12.09 1.84 -3.26
C ILE A 78 -11.48 0.69 -2.47
N GLN A 79 -11.02 -0.32 -3.18
CA GLN A 79 -10.26 -1.42 -2.59
C GLN A 79 -8.79 -1.26 -2.97
N ALA A 80 -7.94 -1.04 -1.97
CA ALA A 80 -6.52 -0.84 -2.19
C ALA A 80 -5.82 -2.15 -2.54
N VAL A 81 -4.67 -2.05 -3.18
CA VAL A 81 -3.84 -3.20 -3.56
C VAL A 81 -2.58 -3.21 -2.72
N MET A 82 -2.19 -4.38 -2.26
CA MET A 82 -0.95 -4.61 -1.54
C MET A 82 -0.08 -5.57 -2.34
N LEU A 83 1.15 -5.16 -2.65
CA LEU A 83 2.11 -5.96 -3.40
C LEU A 83 3.15 -6.53 -2.47
N SER A 84 3.43 -7.83 -2.57
CA SER A 84 4.45 -8.48 -1.76
C SER A 84 5.22 -9.50 -2.60
N THR A 85 6.52 -9.62 -2.34
CA THR A 85 7.37 -10.66 -2.92
C THR A 85 7.81 -11.68 -1.87
N ASN A 86 7.59 -11.38 -0.60
CA ASN A 86 8.01 -12.21 0.52
C ASN A 86 6.82 -13.00 1.07
N PRO A 87 6.84 -14.34 0.97
CA PRO A 87 5.73 -15.17 1.47
C PRO A 87 5.46 -14.99 2.97
N ASP A 88 6.49 -14.72 3.77
CA ASP A 88 6.33 -14.52 5.21
C ASP A 88 5.51 -13.26 5.50
N ILE A 89 5.76 -12.19 4.76
CA ILE A 89 5.00 -10.95 4.89
C ILE A 89 3.55 -11.16 4.44
N THR A 90 3.37 -11.85 3.32
CA THR A 90 2.04 -12.17 2.81
C THR A 90 1.24 -13.01 3.81
N THR A 91 1.88 -14.01 4.40
CA THR A 91 1.24 -14.87 5.41
C THR A 91 0.85 -14.07 6.64
N LEU A 92 1.74 -13.20 7.12
CA LEU A 92 1.45 -12.37 8.29
C LEU A 92 0.30 -11.40 8.00
N ALA A 93 0.31 -10.76 6.85
CA ALA A 93 -0.76 -9.84 6.45
C ALA A 93 -2.12 -10.56 6.39
N ASN A 94 -2.17 -11.73 5.78
CA ASN A 94 -3.39 -12.53 5.71
C ASN A 94 -3.87 -12.95 7.09
N SER A 95 -2.95 -13.34 7.99
CA SER A 95 -3.30 -13.75 9.35
C SER A 95 -3.91 -12.61 10.17
N MET A 96 -3.59 -11.37 9.83
CA MET A 96 -4.13 -10.19 10.49
C MET A 96 -5.40 -9.64 9.81
N GLY A 97 -5.91 -10.34 8.80
CA GLY A 97 -7.15 -9.94 8.13
C GLY A 97 -6.99 -8.88 7.07
N LEU A 98 -5.78 -8.56 6.65
CA LEU A 98 -5.56 -7.52 5.64
C LEU A 98 -6.15 -7.89 4.28
N GLY A 99 -6.34 -9.17 3.99
CA GLY A 99 -7.00 -9.61 2.77
C GLY A 99 -8.45 -9.17 2.65
N GLN A 100 -9.08 -8.73 3.74
CA GLN A 100 -10.45 -8.21 3.72
C GLN A 100 -10.50 -6.74 3.24
N VAL A 101 -9.42 -6.01 3.39
CA VAL A 101 -9.37 -4.58 3.05
C VAL A 101 -8.40 -4.26 1.92
N PHE A 102 -7.54 -5.20 1.56
CA PHE A 102 -6.62 -5.10 0.42
C PHE A 102 -6.78 -6.29 -0.50
N VAL A 103 -6.55 -6.06 -1.80
CA VAL A 103 -6.25 -7.16 -2.72
C VAL A 103 -4.74 -7.41 -2.60
N ILE A 104 -4.36 -8.54 -2.05
CA ILE A 104 -2.95 -8.88 -1.82
C ILE A 104 -2.43 -9.68 -3.02
N LEU A 105 -1.43 -9.12 -3.70
CA LEU A 105 -0.84 -9.73 -4.88
C LEU A 105 0.61 -10.11 -4.59
N ASN A 106 0.99 -11.31 -5.01
CA ASN A 106 2.38 -11.75 -5.00
C ASN A 106 3.01 -11.42 -6.34
N TYR A 107 4.13 -10.71 -6.30
CA TYR A 107 4.85 -10.31 -7.50
C TYR A 107 6.21 -10.99 -7.56
N CYS A 108 6.52 -11.64 -8.69
CA CYS A 108 7.76 -12.39 -8.88
C CYS A 108 8.73 -11.74 -9.86
N GLY A 109 8.43 -10.55 -10.36
CA GLY A 109 9.28 -9.84 -11.31
C GLY A 109 10.21 -8.84 -10.65
N ASP A 110 10.65 -7.85 -11.41
CA ASP A 110 11.52 -6.79 -10.90
C ASP A 110 10.70 -5.83 -10.04
N PRO A 111 11.01 -5.70 -8.72
CA PRO A 111 10.26 -4.81 -7.84
C PRO A 111 10.28 -3.34 -8.26
N LYS A 112 11.29 -2.92 -9.03
CA LYS A 112 11.38 -1.53 -9.49
C LYS A 112 10.36 -1.21 -10.57
N VAL A 113 9.91 -2.20 -11.31
CA VAL A 113 8.98 -2.02 -12.45
C VAL A 113 7.54 -2.32 -12.04
N CYS A 114 7.35 -3.19 -11.05
CA CYS A 114 6.05 -3.69 -10.63
C CYS A 114 5.04 -2.57 -10.34
N THR A 115 5.43 -1.59 -9.53
CA THR A 115 4.54 -0.50 -9.13
C THR A 115 4.11 0.33 -10.33
N LEU A 116 5.04 0.59 -11.25
CA LEU A 116 4.74 1.38 -12.45
C LEU A 116 3.76 0.64 -13.36
N GLU A 117 3.95 -0.67 -13.55
CA GLU A 117 3.03 -1.49 -14.37
C GLU A 117 1.62 -1.48 -13.80
N LEU A 118 1.48 -1.69 -12.49
CA LEU A 118 0.18 -1.68 -11.84
C LEU A 118 -0.47 -0.30 -11.88
N MET A 119 0.33 0.75 -11.76
CA MET A 119 -0.13 2.11 -11.83
C MET A 119 -0.71 2.41 -13.22
N GLU A 120 -0.01 2.03 -14.28
CA GLU A 120 -0.48 2.18 -15.65
C GLU A 120 -1.77 1.41 -15.89
N GLU A 121 -1.83 0.17 -15.44
CA GLU A 121 -3.02 -0.67 -15.56
C GLU A 121 -4.21 -0.05 -14.84
N HIS A 122 -4.00 0.45 -13.63
CA HIS A 122 -5.03 1.07 -12.82
C HIS A 122 -5.57 2.35 -13.48
N ILE A 123 -4.68 3.19 -14.01
CA ILE A 123 -5.05 4.41 -14.69
C ILE A 123 -5.82 4.10 -15.98
N SER A 124 -5.37 3.12 -16.76
CA SER A 124 -6.04 2.69 -17.97
C SER A 124 -7.45 2.19 -17.68
N HIS A 125 -7.60 1.40 -16.60
CA HIS A 125 -8.90 0.90 -16.20
C HIS A 125 -9.84 2.04 -15.81
N ASN A 126 -9.37 3.00 -15.05
CA ASN A 126 -10.18 4.14 -14.63
C ASN A 126 -10.57 5.02 -15.83
N THR A 127 -9.68 5.17 -16.79
CA THR A 127 -9.97 5.92 -18.02
C THR A 127 -11.07 5.24 -18.82
N MET A 128 -11.09 3.92 -18.86
CA MET A 128 -12.12 3.16 -19.57
C MET A 128 -13.50 3.26 -18.90
N LEU A 129 -13.54 3.52 -17.60
CA LEU A 129 -14.80 3.62 -16.87
C LEU A 129 -15.45 5.01 -16.96
N THR A 130 -14.71 5.99 -17.38
CA THR A 130 -15.22 7.35 -17.56
C THR A 130 -15.66 7.61 -18.98
#